data_28defbc847aee6a13226c238c4077cf1
#
_entry.id   28defbc847aee6a13226c238c4077cf1
#
_cell.length_a   1.000
_cell.length_b   1.000
_cell.length_c   1.000
_cell.angle_alpha   90.00
_cell.angle_beta   90.00
_cell.angle_gamma   90.00
#
_symmetry.space_group_name_H-M   'P 1'
#
loop_
_entity.id
_entity.type
_entity.pdbx_description
1 polymer ?
#
loop_
_entity_poly.entity_id
_entity_poly.type
_entity_poly.pdbx_seq_one_letter_code
_entity_poly.pdbx_strand_id
1 'polypeptide(L)'
;MKRMSQAFNNCLTHIKKEEELYMYQKKRNSLITMILTLTLVMGCLTGCGGGGSKGDGQSADAGGSDKKPVTLEIIRWGGGLPAQDDDIIKAEILKRLNVNIELVGYDDISDYINTVNTRIATGDYPDMFWVNQELLRNYSKKGLVMDLTDVYQNELSTVKDWLGDSLDMGVVDGKTYGIPVPISFEYCMSFIREDWLNHLGLSIPTNLDELYDVAVAFTNDDPDGNGKNDTFALTGNNGLRAFSAIFGAYGVALPTNSGALPSIYVKDGNLVSTVTDPDIKDAILEAKKFVDAGVIDPELFGNTGSQPVQDKAFQGKVGMTRIEWSLFAKDIHIEQAKAVNPDASWKPMGTIGGGNGKELDGEWQIGTPVHMFAIPATLSQSPEKKEALFKVLNYLSTEEGNRLVAYGPEGTYHQVNADGEVELINNDLWKKSDLQAYLYNYQFTGRGDESKYLIIRNPMSRDVIEFAAAQPRIKCLNGFVDFPEGFVASDAATFAEEELIKFIYGRRPIEEYDEFVKTLKEVYSYQSYLDAAGETLQSMGYIK
;
A
#
# COMPACT_ATOMS: atom_id res chain seq x y z
N MET A 1 41.59 14.65 15.62
CA MET A 1 41.62 15.12 14.21
C MET A 1 42.37 14.17 13.28
N LYS A 2 43.63 13.79 13.47
CA LYS A 2 44.33 12.90 12.49
C LYS A 2 43.69 11.52 12.29
N ARG A 3 43.12 10.87 13.32
CA ARG A 3 42.43 9.57 13.19
C ARG A 3 41.08 9.64 12.46
N MET A 4 40.34 10.74 12.61
CA MET A 4 39.10 10.95 11.87
C MET A 4 39.35 11.23 10.38
N SER A 5 40.39 12.00 10.05
CA SER A 5 40.78 12.24 8.64
C SER A 5 41.22 10.96 7.95
N GLN A 6 41.88 10.03 8.66
CA GLN A 6 42.32 8.75 8.10
C GLN A 6 41.16 7.76 7.89
N ALA A 7 40.16 7.76 8.78
CA ALA A 7 38.94 6.98 8.63
C ALA A 7 38.07 7.49 7.46
N PHE A 8 37.97 8.80 7.29
CA PHE A 8 37.24 9.44 6.18
C PHE A 8 37.90 9.15 4.82
N ASN A 9 39.24 9.22 4.73
CA ASN A 9 39.96 8.87 3.51
C ASN A 9 39.87 7.39 3.16
N ASN A 10 39.82 6.49 4.15
CA ASN A 10 39.61 5.06 3.93
C ASN A 10 38.20 4.77 3.42
N CYS A 11 37.17 5.46 3.95
CA CYS A 11 35.78 5.35 3.50
C CYS A 11 35.62 5.84 2.04
N LEU A 12 36.21 6.98 1.68
CA LEU A 12 36.22 7.50 0.31
C LEU A 12 36.92 6.57 -0.68
N THR A 13 37.99 5.89 -0.22
CA THR A 13 38.73 4.93 -1.05
C THR A 13 37.92 3.66 -1.27
N HIS A 14 37.11 3.25 -0.27
CA HIS A 14 36.24 2.08 -0.38
C HIS A 14 35.09 2.36 -1.35
N ILE A 15 34.42 3.52 -1.22
CA ILE A 15 33.33 3.94 -2.12
C ILE A 15 33.81 4.02 -3.58
N LYS A 16 34.97 4.63 -3.86
CA LYS A 16 35.55 4.66 -5.22
C LYS A 16 35.83 3.27 -5.78
N LYS A 17 36.27 2.33 -4.95
CA LYS A 17 36.51 0.94 -5.39
C LYS A 17 35.20 0.21 -5.71
N GLU A 18 34.14 0.46 -4.99
CA GLU A 18 32.84 -0.14 -5.27
C GLU A 18 32.22 0.44 -6.54
N GLU A 19 32.34 1.77 -6.77
CA GLU A 19 31.92 2.40 -8.03
C GLU A 19 32.67 1.88 -9.24
N GLU A 20 34.00 1.70 -9.14
CA GLU A 20 34.80 1.11 -10.21
C GLU A 20 34.42 -0.35 -10.49
N LEU A 21 34.13 -1.13 -9.46
CA LEU A 21 33.68 -2.53 -9.57
C LEU A 21 32.28 -2.62 -10.23
N TYR A 22 31.38 -1.73 -9.85
CA TYR A 22 30.04 -1.63 -10.43
C TYR A 22 30.11 -1.24 -11.93
N MET A 23 30.93 -0.25 -12.26
CA MET A 23 31.15 0.17 -13.66
C MET A 23 31.81 -0.93 -14.51
N TYR A 24 32.70 -1.72 -13.92
CA TYR A 24 33.32 -2.87 -14.57
C TYR A 24 32.32 -4.00 -14.83
N GLN A 25 31.45 -4.31 -13.85
CA GLN A 25 30.39 -5.31 -13.99
C GLN A 25 29.36 -4.88 -15.06
N LYS A 26 28.96 -3.61 -15.05
CA LYS A 26 28.04 -3.03 -16.05
C LYS A 26 28.59 -3.11 -17.48
N LYS A 27 29.91 -2.81 -17.68
CA LYS A 27 30.56 -2.97 -18.97
C LYS A 27 30.67 -4.43 -19.41
N ARG A 28 30.97 -5.35 -18.49
CA ARG A 28 31.05 -6.79 -18.77
C ARG A 28 29.71 -7.38 -19.19
N ASN A 29 28.63 -6.99 -18.52
CA ASN A 29 27.28 -7.45 -18.87
C ASN A 29 26.84 -6.90 -20.24
N SER A 30 27.14 -5.64 -20.55
CA SER A 30 26.89 -5.04 -21.87
C SER A 30 27.65 -5.75 -23.00
N LEU A 31 28.91 -6.17 -22.76
CA LEU A 31 29.68 -6.93 -23.75
C LEU A 31 29.11 -8.36 -23.97
N ILE A 32 28.66 -9.02 -22.91
CA ILE A 32 28.05 -10.36 -22.99
C ILE A 32 26.72 -10.29 -23.76
N THR A 33 25.89 -9.25 -23.53
CA THR A 33 24.65 -9.02 -24.27
C THR A 33 24.92 -8.75 -25.76
N MET A 34 25.97 -8.00 -26.08
CA MET A 34 26.36 -7.70 -27.46
C MET A 34 26.90 -8.93 -28.22
N ILE A 35 27.59 -9.86 -27.52
CA ILE A 35 28.06 -11.13 -28.09
C ILE A 35 26.92 -12.12 -28.31
N LEU A 36 25.91 -12.18 -27.39
CA LEU A 36 24.74 -13.03 -27.54
C LEU A 36 23.84 -12.59 -28.70
N THR A 37 23.69 -11.28 -28.94
CA THR A 37 22.91 -10.77 -30.08
C THR A 37 23.61 -11.04 -31.44
N LEU A 38 24.93 -11.09 -31.50
CA LEU A 38 25.63 -11.38 -32.74
C LEU A 38 25.59 -12.87 -33.14
N THR A 39 25.43 -13.77 -32.17
CA THR A 39 25.30 -15.23 -32.43
C THR A 39 23.91 -15.65 -32.86
N LEU A 40 22.86 -14.88 -32.55
CA LEU A 40 21.47 -15.21 -32.96
C LEU A 40 21.18 -14.86 -34.43
N VAL A 41 21.94 -13.97 -35.06
CA VAL A 41 21.74 -13.54 -36.46
C VAL A 41 22.35 -14.50 -37.49
N MET A 42 23.20 -15.45 -37.09
CA MET A 42 23.86 -16.41 -37.98
C MET A 42 23.22 -17.81 -38.06
N GLY A 43 22.08 -18.04 -37.37
CA GLY A 43 21.44 -19.38 -37.27
C GLY A 43 20.28 -19.68 -38.23
N CYS A 44 19.85 -18.77 -39.09
CA CYS A 44 18.62 -18.91 -39.89
C CYS A 44 18.79 -19.25 -41.37
N LEU A 45 19.80 -19.96 -41.76
CA LEU A 45 19.97 -20.46 -43.14
C LEU A 45 20.54 -21.87 -43.13
N THR A 46 19.72 -22.90 -42.94
CA THR A 46 19.83 -24.23 -43.61
C THR A 46 18.76 -25.20 -43.16
N GLY A 47 18.03 -25.76 -44.11
CA GLY A 47 17.65 -27.17 -44.12
C GLY A 47 16.19 -27.54 -44.13
N CYS A 48 15.58 -27.57 -45.31
CA CYS A 48 14.47 -28.48 -45.64
C CYS A 48 14.94 -29.92 -45.76
N GLY A 49 14.14 -30.91 -45.28
CA GLY A 49 14.32 -32.29 -45.67
C GLY A 49 13.56 -33.29 -44.78
N GLY A 50 12.56 -33.90 -45.34
CA GLY A 50 11.51 -34.76 -44.92
C GLY A 50 11.84 -36.17 -44.36
N GLY A 51 10.76 -36.90 -43.98
CA GLY A 51 10.75 -38.34 -43.79
C GLY A 51 9.87 -38.77 -42.62
N GLY A 52 8.70 -39.34 -42.93
CA GLY A 52 7.73 -39.83 -41.95
C GLY A 52 8.11 -41.18 -41.34
N SER A 53 7.47 -41.48 -40.20
CA SER A 53 7.07 -42.86 -39.86
C SER A 53 5.94 -42.86 -38.84
N LYS A 54 5.00 -43.78 -39.06
CA LYS A 54 3.80 -44.03 -38.25
C LYS A 54 4.16 -44.83 -37.01
N GLY A 55 3.42 -44.56 -35.93
CA GLY A 55 3.35 -45.41 -34.76
C GLY A 55 2.05 -45.15 -34.01
N ASP A 56 1.10 -46.11 -34.14
CA ASP A 56 -0.19 -46.12 -33.44
C ASP A 56 0.02 -46.35 -31.94
N GLY A 57 -0.69 -45.60 -31.13
CA GLY A 57 -0.85 -45.81 -29.71
C GLY A 57 -2.08 -45.08 -29.18
N GLN A 58 -3.20 -45.83 -29.07
CA GLN A 58 -4.42 -45.38 -28.42
C GLN A 58 -4.16 -44.98 -26.97
N SER A 59 -4.60 -43.84 -26.58
CA SER A 59 -4.87 -43.47 -25.18
C SER A 59 -6.11 -42.59 -25.11
N ALA A 60 -6.89 -42.85 -24.08
CA ALA A 60 -8.26 -42.49 -23.85
C ALA A 60 -8.56 -40.99 -23.92
N ASP A 61 -9.71 -40.76 -24.47
CA ASP A 61 -10.49 -39.51 -24.58
C ASP A 61 -10.74 -38.92 -23.19
N ALA A 62 -10.15 -37.74 -22.93
CA ALA A 62 -10.60 -36.79 -21.93
C ALA A 62 -10.95 -35.51 -22.72
N GLY A 63 -12.24 -35.23 -22.86
CA GLY A 63 -12.78 -34.15 -23.66
C GLY A 63 -12.25 -32.79 -23.24
N GLY A 64 -11.19 -32.32 -23.90
CA GLY A 64 -10.66 -30.98 -23.84
C GLY A 64 -10.79 -30.33 -25.23
N SER A 65 -11.35 -29.14 -25.31
CA SER A 65 -11.53 -28.42 -26.57
C SER A 65 -10.18 -28.21 -27.27
N ASP A 66 -10.09 -28.60 -28.54
CA ASP A 66 -8.90 -28.49 -29.43
C ASP A 66 -8.45 -27.02 -29.73
N LYS A 67 -8.95 -26.05 -29.01
CA LYS A 67 -8.55 -24.64 -29.19
C LYS A 67 -7.24 -24.33 -28.46
N LYS A 68 -6.28 -23.74 -29.17
CA LYS A 68 -5.06 -23.23 -28.54
C LYS A 68 -5.41 -22.23 -27.45
N PRO A 69 -4.63 -22.17 -26.34
CA PRO A 69 -4.81 -21.17 -25.30
C PRO A 69 -4.70 -19.75 -25.86
N VAL A 70 -5.57 -18.85 -25.42
CA VAL A 70 -5.43 -17.42 -25.67
C VAL A 70 -4.37 -16.88 -24.75
N THR A 71 -3.40 -16.15 -25.28
CA THR A 71 -2.37 -15.49 -24.46
C THR A 71 -2.74 -14.04 -24.21
N LEU A 72 -2.73 -13.65 -22.94
CA LEU A 72 -2.97 -12.30 -22.45
C LEU A 72 -1.68 -11.74 -21.84
N GLU A 73 -1.28 -10.56 -22.25
CA GLU A 73 -0.20 -9.81 -21.61
C GLU A 73 -0.76 -8.83 -20.58
N ILE A 74 -0.33 -8.97 -19.34
CA ILE A 74 -0.71 -8.08 -18.24
C ILE A 74 0.55 -7.44 -17.67
N ILE A 75 0.60 -6.12 -17.65
CA ILE A 75 1.75 -5.41 -17.09
C ILE A 75 1.36 -4.62 -15.84
N ARG A 76 2.25 -4.61 -14.86
CA ARG A 76 2.00 -3.94 -13.58
C ARG A 76 3.25 -3.36 -12.93
N TRP A 77 3.03 -2.37 -12.09
CA TRP A 77 4.00 -1.91 -11.12
C TRP A 77 3.86 -2.69 -9.80
N GLY A 78 4.99 -2.87 -9.11
CA GLY A 78 5.07 -3.42 -7.75
C GLY A 78 5.42 -4.90 -7.70
N GLY A 79 6.60 -5.19 -7.17
CA GLY A 79 7.09 -6.51 -6.85
C GLY A 79 7.77 -7.26 -8.01
N GLY A 80 8.99 -7.70 -7.77
CA GLY A 80 9.70 -8.60 -8.67
C GLY A 80 8.88 -9.87 -8.91
N LEU A 81 8.79 -10.29 -10.16
CA LEU A 81 8.19 -11.56 -10.52
C LEU A 81 9.26 -12.64 -10.53
N PRO A 82 9.02 -13.79 -9.88
CA PRO A 82 9.84 -14.99 -10.05
C PRO A 82 9.82 -15.48 -11.50
N ALA A 83 10.69 -16.45 -11.82
CA ALA A 83 10.73 -17.05 -13.15
C ALA A 83 9.35 -17.62 -13.54
N GLN A 84 8.84 -17.26 -14.72
CA GLN A 84 7.48 -17.62 -15.15
C GLN A 84 7.24 -19.12 -15.31
N ASP A 85 8.30 -19.92 -15.44
CA ASP A 85 8.21 -21.38 -15.57
C ASP A 85 7.73 -22.06 -14.27
N ASP A 86 7.94 -21.40 -13.12
CA ASP A 86 7.52 -21.87 -11.79
C ASP A 86 6.20 -21.26 -11.32
N ASP A 87 5.51 -20.49 -12.18
CA ASP A 87 4.28 -19.78 -11.84
C ASP A 87 3.08 -20.73 -11.73
N ILE A 88 2.81 -21.14 -10.50
CA ILE A 88 1.72 -22.07 -10.17
C ILE A 88 0.33 -21.47 -10.42
N ILE A 89 0.17 -20.14 -10.32
CA ILE A 89 -1.12 -19.48 -10.56
C ILE A 89 -1.41 -19.43 -12.06
N LYS A 90 -0.41 -19.09 -12.86
CA LYS A 90 -0.47 -19.17 -14.33
C LYS A 90 -0.88 -20.58 -14.78
N ALA A 91 -0.24 -21.61 -14.21
CA ALA A 91 -0.51 -23.00 -14.56
C ALA A 91 -1.97 -23.41 -14.24
N GLU A 92 -2.50 -23.00 -13.08
CA GLU A 92 -3.90 -23.29 -12.71
C GLU A 92 -4.91 -22.49 -13.56
N ILE A 93 -4.64 -21.24 -13.89
CA ILE A 93 -5.48 -20.45 -14.80
C ILE A 93 -5.49 -21.08 -16.20
N LEU A 94 -4.33 -21.47 -16.73
CA LEU A 94 -4.24 -22.15 -18.02
C LEU A 94 -5.06 -23.46 -18.02
N LYS A 95 -4.90 -24.27 -17.00
CA LYS A 95 -5.61 -25.55 -16.85
C LYS A 95 -7.13 -25.38 -16.77
N ARG A 96 -7.61 -24.40 -16.02
CA ARG A 96 -9.04 -24.20 -15.73
C ARG A 96 -9.76 -23.41 -16.83
N LEU A 97 -9.08 -22.42 -17.39
CA LEU A 97 -9.71 -21.44 -18.29
C LEU A 97 -9.24 -21.54 -19.74
N ASN A 98 -8.19 -22.32 -20.02
CA ASN A 98 -7.50 -22.34 -21.32
C ASN A 98 -6.98 -20.96 -21.74
N VAL A 99 -6.51 -20.16 -20.76
CA VAL A 99 -5.93 -18.83 -20.96
C VAL A 99 -4.51 -18.83 -20.40
N ASN A 100 -3.55 -18.42 -21.23
CA ASN A 100 -2.17 -18.23 -20.83
C ASN A 100 -1.96 -16.76 -20.43
N ILE A 101 -1.45 -16.50 -19.23
CA ILE A 101 -1.13 -15.12 -18.78
C ILE A 101 0.37 -14.92 -18.85
N GLU A 102 0.78 -13.88 -19.57
CA GLU A 102 2.13 -13.32 -19.52
C GLU A 102 2.10 -12.09 -18.65
N LEU A 103 2.57 -12.27 -17.42
CA LEU A 103 2.60 -11.22 -16.41
C LEU A 103 3.98 -10.55 -16.43
N VAL A 104 4.02 -9.21 -16.59
CA VAL A 104 5.25 -8.42 -16.61
C VAL A 104 5.22 -7.41 -15.46
N GLY A 105 6.17 -7.52 -14.53
CA GLY A 105 6.31 -6.65 -13.36
C GLY A 105 7.44 -5.66 -13.51
N TYR A 106 7.26 -4.47 -12.93
CA TYR A 106 8.25 -3.41 -12.84
C TYR A 106 8.46 -3.01 -11.39
N ASP A 107 9.71 -2.97 -10.94
CA ASP A 107 10.04 -2.55 -9.56
C ASP A 107 10.02 -1.02 -9.42
N ASP A 108 10.52 -0.30 -10.42
CA ASP A 108 10.52 1.17 -10.45
C ASP A 108 9.27 1.72 -11.13
N ILE A 109 8.58 2.65 -10.45
CA ILE A 109 7.34 3.25 -10.97
C ILE A 109 7.58 4.16 -12.17
N SER A 110 8.72 4.85 -12.23
CA SER A 110 9.05 5.75 -13.34
C SER A 110 9.33 4.95 -14.61
N ASP A 111 10.07 3.84 -14.49
CA ASP A 111 10.32 2.92 -15.61
C ASP A 111 9.01 2.30 -16.11
N TYR A 112 8.12 1.93 -15.18
CA TYR A 112 6.79 1.43 -15.52
C TYR A 112 5.99 2.46 -16.32
N ILE A 113 5.82 3.68 -15.80
CA ILE A 113 5.04 4.75 -16.43
C ILE A 113 5.61 5.11 -17.80
N ASN A 114 6.92 5.24 -17.93
CA ASN A 114 7.60 5.52 -19.19
C ASN A 114 7.35 4.42 -20.23
N THR A 115 7.40 3.15 -19.81
CA THR A 115 7.13 2.01 -20.68
C THR A 115 5.69 2.00 -21.15
N VAL A 116 4.72 2.14 -20.24
CA VAL A 116 3.29 2.17 -20.61
C VAL A 116 2.99 3.32 -21.57
N ASN A 117 3.47 4.53 -21.27
CA ASN A 117 3.26 5.68 -22.14
C ASN A 117 3.87 5.47 -23.53
N THR A 118 5.06 4.90 -23.61
CA THR A 118 5.74 4.60 -24.89
C THR A 118 4.95 3.58 -25.70
N ARG A 119 4.51 2.49 -25.08
CA ARG A 119 3.72 1.44 -25.71
C ARG A 119 2.38 1.97 -26.22
N ILE A 120 1.67 2.73 -25.40
CA ILE A 120 0.41 3.40 -25.81
C ILE A 120 0.66 4.34 -27.00
N ALA A 121 1.71 5.14 -26.99
CA ALA A 121 2.04 6.07 -28.06
C ALA A 121 2.40 5.38 -29.40
N THR A 122 2.95 4.17 -29.34
CA THR A 122 3.29 3.36 -30.52
C THR A 122 2.18 2.42 -30.97
N GLY A 123 1.07 2.35 -30.23
CA GLY A 123 -0.05 1.46 -30.54
C GLY A 123 0.17 0.00 -30.10
N ASP A 124 1.22 -0.27 -29.32
CA ASP A 124 1.53 -1.58 -28.75
C ASP A 124 0.93 -1.70 -27.34
N TYR A 125 -0.36 -1.98 -27.27
CA TYR A 125 -1.08 -2.04 -25.99
C TYR A 125 -0.96 -3.43 -25.35
N PRO A 126 -0.67 -3.51 -24.01
CA PRO A 126 -0.93 -4.74 -23.25
C PRO A 126 -2.45 -5.00 -23.18
N ASP A 127 -2.85 -6.20 -22.81
CA ASP A 127 -4.27 -6.55 -22.71
C ASP A 127 -4.93 -6.01 -21.43
N MET A 128 -4.17 -5.81 -20.38
CA MET A 128 -4.54 -5.10 -19.14
C MET A 128 -3.28 -4.51 -18.49
N PHE A 129 -3.41 -3.39 -17.80
CA PHE A 129 -2.27 -2.74 -17.16
C PHE A 129 -2.65 -1.98 -15.90
N TRP A 130 -1.70 -1.88 -14.97
CA TRP A 130 -1.86 -1.13 -13.74
C TRP A 130 -1.92 0.38 -13.99
N VAL A 131 -2.75 1.06 -13.24
CA VAL A 131 -2.84 2.53 -13.22
C VAL A 131 -3.00 3.04 -11.78
N ASN A 132 -2.55 4.25 -11.53
CA ASN A 132 -3.00 5.03 -10.37
C ASN A 132 -4.18 5.93 -10.79
N GLN A 133 -4.74 6.67 -9.84
CA GLN A 133 -5.86 7.57 -10.10
C GLN A 133 -5.54 8.61 -11.19
N GLU A 134 -4.34 9.21 -11.15
CA GLU A 134 -3.90 10.21 -12.10
C GLU A 134 -3.80 9.63 -13.54
N LEU A 135 -3.17 8.47 -13.68
CA LEU A 135 -3.05 7.79 -14.97
C LEU A 135 -4.44 7.39 -15.52
N LEU A 136 -5.32 6.86 -14.65
CA LEU A 136 -6.68 6.51 -15.06
C LEU A 136 -7.43 7.70 -15.64
N ARG A 137 -7.40 8.85 -14.93
CA ARG A 137 -8.01 10.10 -15.41
C ARG A 137 -7.43 10.58 -16.73
N ASN A 138 -6.10 10.57 -16.83
CA ASN A 138 -5.42 10.99 -18.06
C ASN A 138 -5.78 10.11 -19.25
N TYR A 139 -5.83 8.81 -19.05
CA TYR A 139 -6.10 7.86 -20.13
C TYR A 139 -7.59 7.81 -20.52
N SER A 140 -8.50 7.91 -19.54
CA SER A 140 -9.94 7.95 -19.82
C SER A 140 -10.34 9.19 -20.62
N LYS A 141 -9.84 10.38 -20.23
CA LYS A 141 -10.08 11.64 -20.96
C LYS A 141 -9.56 11.62 -22.40
N LYS A 142 -8.53 10.83 -22.68
CA LYS A 142 -7.97 10.64 -24.03
C LYS A 142 -8.61 9.47 -24.80
N GLY A 143 -9.56 8.74 -24.19
CA GLY A 143 -10.19 7.58 -24.82
C GLY A 143 -9.25 6.39 -25.01
N LEU A 144 -8.17 6.29 -24.21
CA LEU A 144 -7.16 5.24 -24.33
C LEU A 144 -7.54 3.96 -23.56
N VAL A 145 -8.42 4.08 -22.58
CA VAL A 145 -8.95 2.97 -21.78
C VAL A 145 -10.43 2.74 -22.05
N MET A 146 -10.86 1.51 -21.85
CA MET A 146 -12.23 1.05 -22.11
C MET A 146 -13.18 1.63 -21.05
N ASP A 147 -14.32 2.18 -21.50
CA ASP A 147 -15.46 2.49 -20.63
C ASP A 147 -16.10 1.15 -20.19
N LEU A 148 -16.01 0.86 -18.90
CA LEU A 148 -16.49 -0.38 -18.29
C LEU A 148 -17.91 -0.25 -17.70
N THR A 149 -18.56 0.92 -17.80
CA THR A 149 -19.85 1.19 -17.16
C THR A 149 -20.90 0.14 -17.52
N ASP A 150 -21.13 -0.08 -18.80
CA ASP A 150 -22.06 -1.11 -19.28
C ASP A 150 -21.47 -2.52 -19.21
N VAL A 151 -20.14 -2.65 -19.31
CA VAL A 151 -19.42 -3.92 -19.25
C VAL A 151 -19.61 -4.59 -17.87
N TYR A 152 -19.56 -3.83 -16.80
CA TYR A 152 -19.83 -4.32 -15.45
C TYR A 152 -21.27 -4.84 -15.27
N GLN A 153 -22.23 -4.29 -16.02
CA GLN A 153 -23.62 -4.76 -15.93
C GLN A 153 -23.83 -6.07 -16.70
N ASN A 154 -23.10 -6.28 -17.80
CA ASN A 154 -23.39 -7.33 -18.77
C ASN A 154 -22.33 -8.44 -18.81
N GLU A 155 -21.04 -8.09 -18.82
CA GLU A 155 -19.94 -9.03 -19.09
C GLU A 155 -19.07 -9.29 -17.84
N LEU A 156 -19.00 -8.33 -16.91
CA LEU A 156 -18.23 -8.40 -15.67
C LEU A 156 -19.12 -8.28 -14.40
N SER A 157 -20.33 -8.83 -14.45
CA SER A 157 -21.28 -8.77 -13.33
C SER A 157 -20.74 -9.45 -12.07
N THR A 158 -20.00 -10.56 -12.20
CA THR A 158 -19.36 -11.23 -11.05
C THR A 158 -18.30 -10.32 -10.40
N VAL A 159 -17.51 -9.62 -11.22
CA VAL A 159 -16.53 -8.63 -10.71
C VAL A 159 -17.23 -7.48 -10.00
N LYS A 160 -18.34 -6.99 -10.59
CA LYS A 160 -19.14 -5.92 -9.99
C LYS A 160 -19.66 -6.31 -8.61
N ASP A 161 -20.29 -7.49 -8.51
CA ASP A 161 -20.86 -7.98 -7.26
C ASP A 161 -19.77 -8.21 -6.20
N TRP A 162 -18.58 -8.66 -6.65
CA TRP A 162 -17.41 -8.87 -5.80
C TRP A 162 -16.84 -7.56 -5.23
N LEU A 163 -16.70 -6.54 -6.06
CA LEU A 163 -16.10 -5.26 -5.68
C LEU A 163 -17.08 -4.32 -4.95
N GLY A 164 -18.40 -4.45 -5.21
CA GLY A 164 -19.43 -3.62 -4.58
C GLY A 164 -19.11 -2.13 -4.69
N ASP A 165 -19.24 -1.41 -3.57
CA ASP A 165 -18.99 0.05 -3.47
C ASP A 165 -17.54 0.45 -3.82
N SER A 166 -16.61 -0.51 -3.80
CA SER A 166 -15.22 -0.23 -4.17
C SER A 166 -15.06 0.17 -5.64
N LEU A 167 -16.03 -0.14 -6.49
CA LEU A 167 -16.05 0.30 -7.89
C LEU A 167 -15.99 1.82 -8.05
N ASP A 168 -16.49 2.58 -7.08
CA ASP A 168 -16.47 4.04 -7.08
C ASP A 168 -15.05 4.60 -7.20
N MET A 169 -14.04 3.85 -6.73
CA MET A 169 -12.62 4.23 -6.91
C MET A 169 -12.17 4.22 -8.39
N GLY A 170 -12.86 3.48 -9.25
CA GLY A 170 -12.58 3.39 -10.69
C GLY A 170 -13.38 4.36 -11.55
N VAL A 171 -14.17 5.26 -10.93
CA VAL A 171 -15.04 6.21 -11.63
C VAL A 171 -14.27 7.49 -11.99
N VAL A 172 -14.44 7.95 -13.22
CA VAL A 172 -13.96 9.24 -13.74
C VAL A 172 -15.08 9.89 -14.54
N ASP A 173 -15.45 11.12 -14.20
CA ASP A 173 -16.50 11.88 -14.87
C ASP A 173 -17.83 11.08 -15.02
N GLY A 174 -18.23 10.36 -13.97
CA GLY A 174 -19.46 9.58 -13.89
C GLY A 174 -19.46 8.26 -14.66
N LYS A 175 -18.32 7.81 -15.19
CA LYS A 175 -18.14 6.55 -15.89
C LYS A 175 -17.06 5.70 -15.24
N THR A 176 -17.23 4.39 -15.26
CA THR A 176 -16.27 3.45 -14.65
C THR A 176 -15.24 3.01 -15.68
N TYR A 177 -13.97 3.22 -15.40
CA TYR A 177 -12.82 2.86 -16.24
C TYR A 177 -11.84 1.92 -15.55
N GLY A 178 -11.82 1.93 -14.20
CA GLY A 178 -10.86 1.17 -13.40
C GLY A 178 -11.43 -0.13 -12.85
N ILE A 179 -10.52 -1.06 -12.58
CA ILE A 179 -10.76 -2.27 -11.80
C ILE A 179 -9.94 -2.10 -10.51
N PRO A 180 -10.55 -1.62 -9.42
CA PRO A 180 -9.83 -1.36 -8.18
C PRO A 180 -9.55 -2.63 -7.38
N VAL A 181 -8.43 -2.62 -6.68
CA VAL A 181 -8.12 -3.58 -5.60
C VAL A 181 -8.27 -2.82 -4.28
N PRO A 182 -9.38 -2.96 -3.58
CA PRO A 182 -9.69 -2.16 -2.40
C PRO A 182 -8.81 -2.52 -1.20
N ILE A 183 -8.68 -1.58 -0.27
CA ILE A 183 -8.19 -1.85 1.10
C ILE A 183 -9.42 -2.09 1.99
N SER A 184 -9.48 -3.25 2.64
CA SER A 184 -10.62 -3.60 3.50
C SER A 184 -10.54 -3.01 4.92
N PHE A 185 -9.34 -2.62 5.37
CA PHE A 185 -9.12 -1.91 6.64
C PHE A 185 -7.78 -1.15 6.64
N GLU A 186 -7.63 -0.19 7.57
CA GLU A 186 -6.37 0.54 7.72
C GLU A 186 -5.31 -0.32 8.40
N TYR A 187 -4.13 -0.40 7.81
CA TYR A 187 -3.03 -1.21 8.30
C TYR A 187 -2.23 -0.57 9.42
N CYS A 188 -2.25 0.77 9.53
CA CYS A 188 -1.53 1.47 10.58
C CYS A 188 -2.35 1.55 11.86
N MET A 189 -1.68 1.35 12.97
CA MET A 189 -2.24 1.46 14.30
C MET A 189 -1.18 1.89 15.31
N SER A 190 -1.63 2.32 16.47
CA SER A 190 -0.74 2.67 17.56
C SER A 190 -0.40 1.45 18.41
N PHE A 191 0.89 1.31 18.75
CA PHE A 191 1.41 0.30 19.64
C PHE A 191 2.07 0.95 20.85
N ILE A 192 2.04 0.24 22.00
CA ILE A 192 2.63 0.68 23.26
C ILE A 192 3.41 -0.46 23.93
N ARG A 193 4.50 -0.16 24.62
CA ARG A 193 5.31 -1.08 25.42
C ARG A 193 4.59 -1.48 26.70
N GLU A 194 4.02 -2.68 26.72
CA GLU A 194 3.33 -3.24 27.89
C GLU A 194 4.30 -3.52 29.05
N ASP A 195 5.49 -4.01 28.75
CA ASP A 195 6.51 -4.26 29.74
C ASP A 195 6.98 -2.98 30.45
N TRP A 196 7.09 -1.86 29.74
CA TRP A 196 7.37 -0.55 30.34
C TRP A 196 6.23 -0.05 31.23
N LEU A 197 4.99 -0.21 30.80
CA LEU A 197 3.82 0.10 31.64
C LEU A 197 3.85 -0.72 32.92
N ASN A 198 4.10 -2.03 32.83
CA ASN A 198 4.17 -2.92 33.98
C ASN A 198 5.31 -2.54 34.93
N HIS A 199 6.50 -2.19 34.39
CA HIS A 199 7.64 -1.77 35.18
C HIS A 199 7.35 -0.50 36.00
N LEU A 200 6.66 0.47 35.37
CA LEU A 200 6.31 1.74 36.01
C LEU A 200 4.99 1.70 36.78
N GLY A 201 4.25 0.57 36.78
CA GLY A 201 2.96 0.43 37.44
C GLY A 201 1.83 1.25 36.77
N LEU A 202 1.95 1.48 35.46
CA LEU A 202 0.98 2.21 34.62
C LEU A 202 0.07 1.27 33.85
N SER A 203 -1.04 1.80 33.33
CA SER A 203 -1.98 1.11 32.45
C SER A 203 -1.91 1.69 31.02
N ILE A 204 -2.45 0.94 30.04
CA ILE A 204 -2.62 1.46 28.69
C ILE A 204 -3.54 2.70 28.76
N PRO A 205 -3.12 3.87 28.23
CA PRO A 205 -3.89 5.09 28.32
C PRO A 205 -5.17 5.02 27.47
N THR A 206 -6.25 5.61 28.00
CA THR A 206 -7.57 5.68 27.35
C THR A 206 -8.01 7.11 27.05
N ASN A 207 -7.31 8.09 27.57
CA ASN A 207 -7.58 9.52 27.36
C ASN A 207 -6.28 10.33 27.24
N LEU A 208 -6.39 11.59 26.83
CA LEU A 208 -5.24 12.46 26.56
C LEU A 208 -4.39 12.74 27.80
N ASP A 209 -5.01 12.88 28.97
CA ASP A 209 -4.26 13.14 30.23
C ASP A 209 -3.42 11.90 30.61
N GLU A 210 -4.01 10.69 30.57
CA GLU A 210 -3.30 9.44 30.79
C GLU A 210 -2.20 9.22 29.74
N LEU A 211 -2.47 9.54 28.47
CA LEU A 211 -1.48 9.44 27.39
C LEU A 211 -0.27 10.36 27.65
N TYR A 212 -0.54 11.57 28.11
CA TYR A 212 0.51 12.53 28.47
C TYR A 212 1.35 12.03 29.65
N ASP A 213 0.70 11.57 30.72
CA ASP A 213 1.39 11.05 31.92
C ASP A 213 2.28 9.83 31.58
N VAL A 214 1.75 8.90 30.77
CA VAL A 214 2.53 7.75 30.27
C VAL A 214 3.70 8.22 29.40
N ALA A 215 3.50 9.22 28.55
CA ALA A 215 4.57 9.73 27.69
C ALA A 215 5.69 10.38 28.49
N VAL A 216 5.35 11.14 29.53
CA VAL A 216 6.33 11.75 30.44
C VAL A 216 7.10 10.66 31.22
N ALA A 217 6.41 9.66 31.75
CA ALA A 217 7.03 8.56 32.49
C ALA A 217 7.96 7.71 31.59
N PHE A 218 7.54 7.39 30.37
CA PHE A 218 8.35 6.64 29.38
C PHE A 218 9.64 7.37 28.97
N THR A 219 9.65 8.69 29.09
CA THR A 219 10.84 9.49 28.73
C THR A 219 11.76 9.73 29.93
N ASN A 220 11.20 9.89 31.18
CA ASN A 220 11.96 10.41 32.29
C ASN A 220 12.21 9.39 33.43
N ASP A 221 11.41 8.29 33.49
CA ASP A 221 11.41 7.41 34.68
C ASP A 221 12.07 6.04 34.39
N ASP A 222 13.05 6.01 33.47
CA ASP A 222 13.85 4.81 33.15
C ASP A 222 12.98 3.55 32.91
N PRO A 223 12.08 3.56 31.92
CA PRO A 223 11.08 2.51 31.75
C PRO A 223 11.66 1.14 31.37
N ASP A 224 12.87 1.09 30.83
CA ASP A 224 13.59 -0.14 30.50
C ASP A 224 14.54 -0.62 31.59
N GLY A 225 14.66 0.13 32.72
CA GLY A 225 15.44 -0.22 33.90
C GLY A 225 16.95 -0.26 33.66
N ASN A 226 17.46 0.43 32.65
CA ASN A 226 18.89 0.41 32.31
C ASN A 226 19.74 1.46 33.07
N GLY A 227 19.10 2.30 33.89
CA GLY A 227 19.73 3.36 34.70
C GLY A 227 20.07 4.62 33.89
N LYS A 228 19.45 4.84 32.72
CA LYS A 228 19.71 5.99 31.87
C LYS A 228 18.41 6.61 31.38
N ASN A 229 18.44 7.92 31.10
CA ASN A 229 17.37 8.62 30.42
C ASN A 229 17.72 8.68 28.93
N ASP A 230 17.53 7.58 28.21
CA ASP A 230 17.87 7.46 26.76
C ASP A 230 16.71 6.92 25.93
N THR A 231 15.48 7.07 26.43
CA THR A 231 14.23 6.66 25.82
C THR A 231 13.33 7.85 25.48
N PHE A 232 12.46 7.69 24.48
CA PHE A 232 11.41 8.62 24.11
C PHE A 232 10.06 7.92 24.14
N ALA A 233 9.00 8.67 24.42
CA ALA A 233 7.68 8.08 24.45
C ALA A 233 7.15 7.80 23.05
N LEU A 234 7.19 8.76 22.14
CA LEU A 234 6.46 8.70 20.88
C LEU A 234 7.37 8.87 19.66
N THR A 235 7.24 7.95 18.72
CA THR A 235 7.79 8.04 17.37
C THR A 235 6.79 7.53 16.34
N GLY A 236 7.11 7.65 15.05
CA GLY A 236 6.31 7.12 13.94
C GLY A 236 7.02 7.30 12.60
N ASN A 237 6.45 6.68 11.58
CA ASN A 237 6.79 6.97 10.20
C ASN A 237 5.87 8.08 9.65
N ASN A 238 6.26 8.68 8.52
CA ASN A 238 5.43 9.67 7.82
C ASN A 238 5.05 10.92 8.66
N GLY A 239 5.99 11.42 9.47
CA GLY A 239 5.93 12.74 10.09
C GLY A 239 4.71 12.97 10.99
N LEU A 240 3.76 13.77 10.53
CA LEU A 240 2.56 14.16 11.30
C LEU A 240 1.72 12.98 11.78
N ARG A 241 1.74 11.85 11.07
CA ARG A 241 0.95 10.66 11.39
C ARG A 241 1.27 10.07 12.77
N ALA A 242 2.43 10.34 13.32
CA ALA A 242 2.79 9.97 14.69
C ALA A 242 1.82 10.56 15.74
N PHE A 243 1.19 11.70 15.43
CA PHE A 243 0.23 12.37 16.30
C PHE A 243 -1.22 11.93 16.10
N SER A 244 -1.49 10.94 15.23
CA SER A 244 -2.87 10.55 14.85
C SER A 244 -3.76 10.19 16.05
N ALA A 245 -3.23 9.59 17.12
CA ALA A 245 -4.00 9.29 18.32
C ALA A 245 -4.47 10.58 19.02
N ILE A 246 -3.61 11.59 19.11
CA ILE A 246 -3.95 12.89 19.72
C ILE A 246 -5.00 13.62 18.87
N PHE A 247 -4.79 13.70 17.56
CA PHE A 247 -5.73 14.36 16.64
C PHE A 247 -7.04 13.59 16.53
N GLY A 248 -7.00 12.26 16.57
CA GLY A 248 -8.17 11.40 16.59
C GLY A 248 -9.09 11.64 17.78
N ALA A 249 -8.55 12.01 18.95
CA ALA A 249 -9.32 12.40 20.13
C ALA A 249 -10.18 13.67 19.90
N TYR A 250 -9.79 14.50 18.92
CA TYR A 250 -10.55 15.66 18.47
C TYR A 250 -11.38 15.39 17.21
N GLY A 251 -11.30 14.18 16.65
CA GLY A 251 -11.96 13.84 15.39
C GLY A 251 -11.35 14.56 14.19
N VAL A 252 -10.06 14.86 14.24
CA VAL A 252 -9.29 15.51 13.17
C VAL A 252 -8.41 14.48 12.46
N ALA A 253 -8.58 14.33 11.14
CA ALA A 253 -7.74 13.46 10.33
C ALA A 253 -6.46 14.19 9.91
N LEU A 254 -5.32 13.56 10.11
CA LEU A 254 -4.03 14.02 9.58
C LEU A 254 -3.80 13.51 8.14
N PRO A 255 -2.88 14.13 7.36
CA PRO A 255 -2.43 13.57 6.10
C PRO A 255 -1.86 12.16 6.29
N THR A 256 -2.20 11.23 5.41
CA THR A 256 -1.82 9.81 5.54
C THR A 256 -0.34 9.53 5.29
N ASN A 257 0.33 10.42 4.55
CA ASN A 257 1.76 10.32 4.24
C ASN A 257 2.39 11.71 4.22
N SER A 258 3.69 11.80 4.44
CA SER A 258 4.44 13.03 4.20
C SER A 258 4.31 13.46 2.74
N GLY A 259 4.12 14.74 2.51
CA GLY A 259 3.84 15.31 1.19
C GLY A 259 2.44 15.02 0.63
N ALA A 260 1.54 14.40 1.42
CA ALA A 260 0.14 14.26 1.03
C ALA A 260 -0.64 15.54 1.32
N LEU A 261 -1.66 15.81 0.50
CA LEU A 261 -2.61 16.89 0.78
C LEU A 261 -3.29 16.70 2.15
N PRO A 262 -3.72 17.80 2.80
CA PRO A 262 -4.60 17.70 3.96
C PRO A 262 -5.77 16.76 3.69
N SER A 263 -6.06 15.87 4.64
CA SER A 263 -7.13 14.87 4.50
C SER A 263 -8.48 15.56 4.37
N ILE A 264 -9.31 15.08 3.43
CA ILE A 264 -10.70 15.52 3.23
C ILE A 264 -11.62 14.45 3.79
N TYR A 265 -12.59 14.84 4.60
CA TYR A 265 -13.55 13.94 5.25
C TYR A 265 -14.86 14.65 5.58
N VAL A 266 -15.85 13.87 6.02
CA VAL A 266 -17.14 14.41 6.46
C VAL A 266 -17.19 14.43 7.99
N LYS A 267 -17.46 15.61 8.57
CA LYS A 267 -17.66 15.80 10.00
C LYS A 267 -19.03 16.47 10.24
N ASP A 268 -19.87 15.79 10.99
CA ASP A 268 -21.24 16.24 11.31
C ASP A 268 -22.06 16.62 10.04
N GLY A 269 -21.88 15.86 8.96
CA GLY A 269 -22.57 16.03 7.68
C GLY A 269 -21.98 17.12 6.76
N ASN A 270 -20.88 17.77 7.16
CA ASN A 270 -20.20 18.80 6.39
C ASN A 270 -18.86 18.31 5.86
N LEU A 271 -18.49 18.79 4.69
CA LEU A 271 -17.13 18.63 4.18
C LEU A 271 -16.16 19.47 5.01
N VAL A 272 -15.13 18.81 5.50
CA VAL A 272 -13.98 19.46 6.15
C VAL A 272 -12.67 18.90 5.59
N SER A 273 -11.59 19.65 5.78
CA SER A 273 -10.25 19.12 5.59
C SER A 273 -9.46 19.26 6.88
N THR A 274 -8.34 18.53 7.01
CA THR A 274 -7.43 18.69 8.16
C THR A 274 -7.26 20.15 8.58
N VAL A 275 -6.97 21.03 7.61
CA VAL A 275 -6.65 22.45 7.90
C VAL A 275 -7.87 23.35 8.11
N THR A 276 -9.05 22.88 7.75
CA THR A 276 -10.30 23.65 7.93
C THR A 276 -11.20 23.08 9.02
N ASP A 277 -10.78 22.00 9.68
CA ASP A 277 -11.54 21.39 10.77
C ASP A 277 -11.65 22.38 11.95
N PRO A 278 -12.86 22.59 12.53
CA PRO A 278 -13.05 23.52 13.62
C PRO A 278 -12.22 23.19 14.88
N ASP A 279 -11.89 21.91 15.09
CA ASP A 279 -11.16 21.44 16.28
C ASP A 279 -9.63 21.37 16.05
N ILE A 280 -9.13 21.75 14.88
CA ILE A 280 -7.70 21.61 14.51
C ILE A 280 -6.77 22.40 15.44
N LYS A 281 -7.16 23.62 15.84
CA LYS A 281 -6.33 24.47 16.72
C LYS A 281 -6.15 23.85 18.10
N ASP A 282 -7.20 23.26 18.65
CA ASP A 282 -7.15 22.58 19.95
C ASP A 282 -6.30 21.30 19.86
N ALA A 283 -6.43 20.51 18.79
CA ALA A 283 -5.59 19.34 18.56
C ALA A 283 -4.10 19.71 18.40
N ILE A 284 -3.78 20.81 17.71
CA ILE A 284 -2.40 21.34 17.59
C ILE A 284 -1.85 21.74 18.96
N LEU A 285 -2.64 22.45 19.77
CA LEU A 285 -2.21 22.89 21.10
C LEU A 285 -1.98 21.68 22.04
N GLU A 286 -2.81 20.64 21.91
CA GLU A 286 -2.60 19.41 22.64
C GLU A 286 -1.30 18.70 22.20
N ALA A 287 -1.09 18.50 20.90
CA ALA A 287 0.14 17.91 20.38
C ALA A 287 1.40 18.71 20.81
N LYS A 288 1.28 20.04 20.87
CA LYS A 288 2.35 20.93 21.34
C LYS A 288 2.74 20.64 22.80
N LYS A 289 1.82 20.27 23.69
CA LYS A 289 2.16 19.91 25.08
C LYS A 289 3.15 18.73 25.11
N PHE A 290 2.96 17.74 24.28
CA PHE A 290 3.87 16.58 24.18
C PHE A 290 5.24 17.00 23.63
N VAL A 291 5.27 17.88 22.63
CA VAL A 291 6.53 18.45 22.09
C VAL A 291 7.26 19.24 23.16
N ASP A 292 6.56 20.14 23.87
CA ASP A 292 7.14 20.98 24.93
C ASP A 292 7.66 20.16 26.11
N ALA A 293 7.06 19.00 26.38
CA ALA A 293 7.53 18.05 27.40
C ALA A 293 8.78 17.26 26.97
N GLY A 294 9.20 17.35 25.71
CA GLY A 294 10.38 16.66 25.19
C GLY A 294 10.21 15.15 25.04
N VAL A 295 8.97 14.66 24.97
CA VAL A 295 8.66 13.22 24.94
C VAL A 295 8.61 12.61 23.53
N ILE A 296 8.79 13.45 22.52
CA ILE A 296 8.78 13.06 21.10
C ILE A 296 10.20 12.69 20.67
N ASP A 297 10.35 11.61 19.90
CA ASP A 297 11.61 11.26 19.24
C ASP A 297 12.14 12.48 18.45
N PRO A 298 13.34 12.99 18.76
CA PRO A 298 13.90 14.16 18.11
C PRO A 298 14.19 13.95 16.62
N GLU A 299 14.28 12.70 16.17
CA GLU A 299 14.49 12.32 14.77
C GLU A 299 13.19 11.94 14.04
N LEU A 300 12.02 12.23 14.64
CA LEU A 300 10.71 11.85 14.09
C LEU A 300 10.56 12.18 12.59
N PHE A 301 10.89 13.41 12.19
CA PHE A 301 10.79 13.84 10.78
C PHE A 301 11.95 13.38 9.91
N GLY A 302 12.96 12.73 10.48
CA GLY A 302 14.03 12.05 9.75
C GLY A 302 13.74 10.58 9.46
N ASN A 303 12.68 10.01 10.04
CA ASN A 303 12.28 8.63 9.80
C ASN A 303 11.63 8.48 8.42
N THR A 304 12.44 8.20 7.41
CA THR A 304 11.95 7.92 6.06
C THR A 304 11.54 6.45 5.94
N GLY A 305 10.23 6.21 5.87
CA GLY A 305 9.68 4.85 5.86
C GLY A 305 9.63 4.19 7.25
N SER A 306 9.25 2.93 7.28
CA SER A 306 8.91 2.20 8.51
C SER A 306 10.10 1.53 9.18
N GLN A 307 11.18 1.22 8.44
CA GLN A 307 12.34 0.49 8.97
C GLN A 307 13.06 1.23 10.13
N PRO A 308 13.36 2.55 10.03
CA PRO A 308 14.00 3.27 11.15
C PRO A 308 13.16 3.25 12.43
N VAL A 309 11.85 3.29 12.30
CA VAL A 309 10.92 3.22 13.45
C VAL A 309 10.95 1.84 14.09
N GLN A 310 10.90 0.77 13.28
CA GLN A 310 11.01 -0.60 13.75
C GLN A 310 12.35 -0.84 14.47
N ASP A 311 13.45 -0.36 13.89
CA ASP A 311 14.79 -0.50 14.49
C ASP A 311 14.87 0.18 15.86
N LYS A 312 14.37 1.42 16.00
CA LYS A 312 14.30 2.14 17.29
C LYS A 312 13.45 1.41 18.30
N ALA A 313 12.29 0.88 17.88
CA ALA A 313 11.39 0.13 18.74
C ALA A 313 12.04 -1.17 19.24
N PHE A 314 12.68 -1.95 18.37
CA PHE A 314 13.36 -3.20 18.76
C PHE A 314 14.57 -2.95 19.64
N GLN A 315 15.30 -1.85 19.43
CA GLN A 315 16.41 -1.44 20.28
C GLN A 315 15.98 -0.87 21.65
N GLY A 316 14.68 -0.76 21.91
CA GLY A 316 14.17 -0.23 23.17
C GLY A 316 14.37 1.28 23.35
N LYS A 317 14.35 2.05 22.25
CA LYS A 317 14.52 3.51 22.28
C LYS A 317 13.20 4.28 22.39
N VAL A 318 12.08 3.63 22.06
CA VAL A 318 10.77 4.27 22.01
C VAL A 318 9.71 3.36 22.65
N GLY A 319 8.73 3.99 23.32
CA GLY A 319 7.68 3.30 24.05
C GLY A 319 6.34 3.23 23.34
N MET A 320 6.08 4.15 22.41
CA MET A 320 4.86 4.18 21.61
C MET A 320 5.18 4.52 20.16
N THR A 321 4.44 3.92 19.22
CA THR A 321 4.60 4.24 17.79
C THR A 321 3.32 3.98 17.05
N ARG A 322 3.08 4.78 15.97
CA ARG A 322 2.06 4.49 14.97
C ARG A 322 2.74 3.99 13.70
N ILE A 323 2.41 2.76 13.33
CA ILE A 323 3.06 2.03 12.22
C ILE A 323 2.15 0.93 11.71
N GLU A 324 2.45 0.37 10.54
CA GLU A 324 1.73 -0.81 10.03
C GLU A 324 1.84 -1.98 11.01
N TRP A 325 0.71 -2.60 11.35
CA TRP A 325 0.65 -3.72 12.30
C TRP A 325 1.66 -4.83 11.97
N SER A 326 1.90 -5.05 10.69
CA SER A 326 2.75 -6.12 10.19
C SER A 326 4.22 -6.00 10.62
N LEU A 327 4.68 -4.79 10.96
CA LEU A 327 6.07 -4.57 11.37
C LEU A 327 6.34 -4.96 12.83
N PHE A 328 5.28 -5.13 13.62
CA PHE A 328 5.40 -5.60 15.01
C PHE A 328 4.79 -6.97 15.21
N ALA A 329 3.71 -7.27 14.53
CA ALA A 329 2.86 -8.40 14.84
C ALA A 329 2.87 -9.52 13.79
N LYS A 330 3.62 -9.42 12.67
CA LYS A 330 3.90 -10.62 11.86
C LYS A 330 4.78 -11.57 12.64
N ASP A 331 4.52 -12.85 12.48
CA ASP A 331 5.23 -13.93 13.19
C ASP A 331 6.75 -13.77 13.10
N ILE A 332 7.30 -13.48 11.92
CA ILE A 332 8.73 -13.24 11.71
C ILE A 332 9.25 -12.01 12.46
N HIS A 333 8.49 -10.96 12.56
CA HIS A 333 8.90 -9.72 13.25
C HIS A 333 8.80 -9.87 14.76
N ILE A 334 7.84 -10.66 15.26
CA ILE A 334 7.77 -11.04 16.67
C ILE A 334 9.05 -11.81 17.07
N GLU A 335 9.47 -12.77 16.23
CA GLU A 335 10.71 -13.53 16.47
C GLU A 335 11.95 -12.61 16.42
N GLN A 336 12.03 -11.69 15.48
CA GLN A 336 13.12 -10.72 15.37
C GLN A 336 13.18 -9.76 16.57
N ALA A 337 12.04 -9.23 17.00
CA ALA A 337 11.96 -8.36 18.18
C ALA A 337 12.47 -9.08 19.44
N LYS A 338 12.02 -10.31 19.67
CA LYS A 338 12.46 -11.15 20.80
C LYS A 338 13.94 -11.53 20.75
N ALA A 339 14.53 -11.64 19.55
CA ALA A 339 15.96 -11.90 19.42
C ALA A 339 16.82 -10.71 19.85
N VAL A 340 16.31 -9.48 19.70
CA VAL A 340 17.00 -8.24 20.10
C VAL A 340 16.71 -7.90 21.57
N ASN A 341 15.45 -7.98 21.97
CA ASN A 341 14.98 -7.69 23.33
C ASN A 341 13.95 -8.75 23.76
N PRO A 342 14.38 -9.82 24.47
CA PRO A 342 13.50 -10.93 24.83
C PRO A 342 12.33 -10.55 25.73
N ASP A 343 12.48 -9.51 26.53
CA ASP A 343 11.49 -9.05 27.52
C ASP A 343 10.50 -8.03 26.92
N ALA A 344 10.77 -7.50 25.72
CA ALA A 344 9.89 -6.52 25.09
C ALA A 344 8.53 -7.12 24.75
N SER A 345 7.48 -6.47 25.25
CA SER A 345 6.08 -6.78 24.94
C SER A 345 5.39 -5.54 24.38
N TRP A 346 4.88 -5.66 23.15
CA TRP A 346 4.12 -4.64 22.47
C TRP A 346 2.64 -5.00 22.43
N LYS A 347 1.79 -4.03 22.76
CA LYS A 347 0.33 -4.17 22.68
C LYS A 347 -0.26 -3.11 21.74
N PRO A 348 -1.35 -3.44 21.04
CA PRO A 348 -2.17 -2.42 20.40
C PRO A 348 -2.66 -1.41 21.43
N MET A 349 -2.58 -0.14 21.08
CA MET A 349 -3.22 0.95 21.81
C MET A 349 -4.51 1.33 21.07
N GLY A 350 -5.63 1.39 21.79
CA GLY A 350 -6.93 1.75 21.22
C GLY A 350 -7.08 3.25 20.99
N THR A 351 -8.33 3.65 20.77
CA THR A 351 -8.70 5.06 20.67
C THR A 351 -8.40 5.82 21.95
N ILE A 352 -8.08 7.09 21.81
CA ILE A 352 -7.82 8.01 22.92
C ILE A 352 -8.98 9.00 23.00
N GLY A 353 -9.61 9.09 24.17
CA GLY A 353 -10.66 10.08 24.49
C GLY A 353 -10.11 11.36 25.09
N GLY A 354 -10.99 12.28 25.51
CA GLY A 354 -10.64 13.47 26.28
C GLY A 354 -10.43 14.76 25.47
N GLY A 355 -10.59 14.71 24.13
CA GLY A 355 -10.64 15.91 23.29
C GLY A 355 -12.04 16.56 23.32
N ASN A 356 -12.73 16.51 22.20
CA ASN A 356 -14.09 17.06 22.05
C ASN A 356 -15.21 15.99 22.10
N GLY A 357 -14.96 14.86 22.75
CA GLY A 357 -15.90 13.73 22.84
C GLY A 357 -15.88 12.79 21.64
N LYS A 358 -14.89 12.89 20.76
CA LYS A 358 -14.60 11.90 19.72
C LYS A 358 -13.57 10.91 20.25
N GLU A 359 -13.61 9.70 19.74
CA GLU A 359 -12.68 8.61 20.08
C GLU A 359 -12.40 7.84 18.80
N LEU A 360 -11.44 8.36 18.00
CA LEU A 360 -11.12 7.80 16.69
C LEU A 360 -9.62 7.49 16.59
N ASP A 361 -9.29 6.32 16.03
CA ASP A 361 -7.91 5.88 15.83
C ASP A 361 -7.30 6.46 14.53
N GLY A 362 -7.38 7.79 14.39
CA GLY A 362 -6.80 8.48 13.25
C GLY A 362 -7.55 8.29 11.94
N GLU A 363 -6.82 8.45 10.85
CA GLU A 363 -7.31 8.50 9.49
C GLU A 363 -7.29 7.13 8.78
N TRP A 364 -8.22 6.94 7.82
CA TRP A 364 -8.27 5.84 6.86
C TRP A 364 -8.71 6.33 5.48
N GLN A 365 -7.83 6.19 4.49
CA GLN A 365 -8.16 6.54 3.09
C GLN A 365 -9.00 5.45 2.45
N ILE A 366 -10.26 5.73 2.22
CA ILE A 366 -11.20 4.79 1.58
C ILE A 366 -11.35 4.99 0.07
N GLY A 367 -10.94 6.15 -0.47
CA GLY A 367 -11.02 6.47 -1.90
C GLY A 367 -9.78 6.09 -2.72
N THR A 368 -8.75 5.51 -2.09
CA THR A 368 -7.51 5.12 -2.77
C THR A 368 -7.35 3.60 -2.74
N PRO A 369 -7.40 2.91 -3.89
CA PRO A 369 -7.20 1.47 -3.93
C PRO A 369 -5.72 1.10 -3.73
N VAL A 370 -5.47 -0.13 -3.25
CA VAL A 370 -4.10 -0.69 -3.16
C VAL A 370 -3.47 -0.73 -4.56
N HIS A 371 -4.25 -1.26 -5.51
CA HIS A 371 -3.93 -1.30 -6.92
C HIS A 371 -5.18 -0.97 -7.73
N MET A 372 -4.97 -0.53 -8.95
CA MET A 372 -6.04 -0.38 -9.93
C MET A 372 -5.52 -0.82 -11.29
N PHE A 373 -6.39 -1.47 -12.06
CA PHE A 373 -6.08 -1.90 -13.41
C PHE A 373 -7.01 -1.22 -14.40
N ALA A 374 -6.52 -1.03 -15.62
CA ALA A 374 -7.30 -0.53 -16.74
C ALA A 374 -7.15 -1.45 -17.94
N ILE A 375 -8.19 -1.50 -18.76
CA ILE A 375 -8.23 -2.27 -20.00
C ILE A 375 -8.10 -1.27 -21.15
N PRO A 376 -7.19 -1.45 -22.13
CA PRO A 376 -7.08 -0.54 -23.23
C PRO A 376 -8.34 -0.57 -24.11
N ALA A 377 -8.76 0.59 -24.63
CA ALA A 377 -9.93 0.68 -25.49
C ALA A 377 -9.82 -0.19 -26.76
N THR A 378 -8.58 -0.39 -27.23
CA THR A 378 -8.27 -1.22 -28.41
C THR A 378 -8.55 -2.70 -28.22
N LEU A 379 -8.67 -3.21 -26.97
CA LEU A 379 -9.01 -4.61 -26.72
C LEU A 379 -10.39 -4.99 -27.28
N SER A 380 -11.30 -4.02 -27.42
CA SER A 380 -12.59 -4.21 -28.09
C SER A 380 -12.47 -4.71 -29.54
N GLN A 381 -11.32 -4.48 -30.18
CA GLN A 381 -11.02 -4.93 -31.55
C GLN A 381 -10.49 -6.37 -31.59
N SER A 382 -10.25 -6.99 -30.44
CA SER A 382 -9.77 -8.37 -30.28
C SER A 382 -10.77 -9.18 -29.44
N PRO A 383 -11.92 -9.61 -30.00
CA PRO A 383 -12.99 -10.25 -29.23
C PRO A 383 -12.54 -11.48 -28.45
N GLU A 384 -11.64 -12.29 -29.02
CA GLU A 384 -11.11 -13.50 -28.39
C GLU A 384 -10.29 -13.18 -27.13
N LYS A 385 -9.43 -12.15 -27.19
CA LYS A 385 -8.64 -11.69 -26.04
C LYS A 385 -9.54 -11.02 -24.99
N LYS A 386 -10.51 -10.20 -25.42
CA LYS A 386 -11.50 -9.59 -24.52
C LYS A 386 -12.27 -10.64 -23.75
N GLU A 387 -12.82 -11.65 -24.43
CA GLU A 387 -13.55 -12.76 -23.80
C GLU A 387 -12.66 -13.52 -22.81
N ALA A 388 -11.42 -13.82 -23.20
CA ALA A 388 -10.45 -14.50 -22.35
C ALA A 388 -10.12 -13.69 -21.08
N LEU A 389 -9.88 -12.37 -21.20
CA LEU A 389 -9.61 -11.50 -20.06
C LEU A 389 -10.82 -11.42 -19.13
N PHE A 390 -12.01 -11.25 -19.66
CA PHE A 390 -13.23 -11.18 -18.84
C PHE A 390 -13.53 -12.50 -18.14
N LYS A 391 -13.25 -13.62 -18.79
CA LYS A 391 -13.34 -14.95 -18.17
C LYS A 391 -12.38 -15.09 -16.98
N VAL A 392 -11.14 -14.62 -17.10
CA VAL A 392 -10.18 -14.60 -15.99
C VAL A 392 -10.66 -13.71 -14.85
N LEU A 393 -11.06 -12.46 -15.13
CA LEU A 393 -11.51 -11.52 -14.12
C LEU A 393 -12.75 -12.02 -13.36
N ASN A 394 -13.76 -12.53 -14.09
CA ASN A 394 -14.95 -13.12 -13.46
C ASN A 394 -14.59 -14.33 -12.61
N TYR A 395 -13.71 -15.23 -13.08
CA TYR A 395 -13.28 -16.39 -12.29
C TYR A 395 -12.56 -15.97 -11.01
N LEU A 396 -11.62 -15.03 -11.08
CA LEU A 396 -10.87 -14.56 -9.91
C LEU A 396 -11.75 -13.80 -8.89
N SER A 397 -12.91 -13.35 -9.32
CA SER A 397 -13.92 -12.71 -8.48
C SER A 397 -14.96 -13.69 -7.91
N THR A 398 -14.78 -15.00 -8.11
CA THR A 398 -15.53 -16.04 -7.40
C THR A 398 -14.80 -16.46 -6.13
N GLU A 399 -15.50 -17.10 -5.18
CA GLU A 399 -14.86 -17.66 -3.98
C GLU A 399 -13.73 -18.64 -4.32
N GLU A 400 -13.93 -19.52 -5.33
CA GLU A 400 -12.91 -20.48 -5.75
C GLU A 400 -11.70 -19.78 -6.37
N GLY A 401 -11.91 -18.88 -7.32
CA GLY A 401 -10.83 -18.15 -7.99
C GLY A 401 -10.09 -17.23 -7.02
N ASN A 402 -10.81 -16.63 -6.07
CA ASN A 402 -10.21 -15.81 -5.04
C ASN A 402 -9.34 -16.64 -4.07
N ARG A 403 -9.80 -17.82 -3.64
CA ARG A 403 -8.97 -18.75 -2.83
C ARG A 403 -7.69 -19.13 -3.57
N LEU A 404 -7.74 -19.32 -4.89
CA LEU A 404 -6.55 -19.61 -5.68
C LEU A 404 -5.49 -18.49 -5.56
N VAL A 405 -5.88 -17.23 -5.72
CA VAL A 405 -4.94 -16.09 -5.62
C VAL A 405 -4.64 -15.65 -4.19
N ALA A 406 -5.46 -16.05 -3.23
CA ALA A 406 -5.19 -15.79 -1.82
C ALA A 406 -4.30 -16.87 -1.18
N TYR A 407 -4.54 -18.14 -1.50
CA TYR A 407 -3.95 -19.26 -0.77
C TYR A 407 -3.22 -20.28 -1.66
N GLY A 408 -3.17 -20.07 -2.97
CA GLY A 408 -2.59 -21.03 -3.92
C GLY A 408 -3.56 -22.18 -4.26
N PRO A 409 -3.12 -23.19 -5.06
CA PRO A 409 -3.95 -24.33 -5.43
C PRO A 409 -4.45 -25.14 -4.24
N GLU A 410 -5.78 -25.40 -4.21
CA GLU A 410 -6.42 -26.26 -3.22
C GLU A 410 -5.89 -27.70 -3.29
N GLY A 411 -5.78 -28.35 -2.14
CA GLY A 411 -5.20 -29.70 -1.99
C GLY A 411 -3.67 -29.71 -1.97
N THR A 412 -2.99 -28.61 -2.33
CA THR A 412 -1.54 -28.48 -2.27
C THR A 412 -1.08 -27.47 -1.22
N TYR A 413 -1.73 -26.32 -1.16
CA TYR A 413 -1.37 -25.21 -0.28
C TYR A 413 -2.43 -24.96 0.80
N HIS A 414 -3.67 -25.20 0.50
CA HIS A 414 -4.79 -25.07 1.43
C HIS A 414 -5.84 -26.15 1.17
N GLN A 415 -6.72 -26.32 2.14
CA GLN A 415 -7.97 -27.08 2.03
C GLN A 415 -9.11 -26.27 2.64
N VAL A 416 -10.34 -26.63 2.27
CA VAL A 416 -11.54 -26.11 2.91
C VAL A 416 -12.09 -27.21 3.82
N ASN A 417 -12.24 -26.92 5.12
CA ASN A 417 -12.75 -27.87 6.09
C ASN A 417 -14.27 -28.05 5.99
N ALA A 418 -14.85 -28.93 6.82
CA ALA A 418 -16.27 -29.23 6.81
C ALA A 418 -17.17 -28.02 7.17
N ASP A 419 -16.63 -27.04 7.86
CA ASP A 419 -17.31 -25.81 8.26
C ASP A 419 -17.18 -24.69 7.19
N GLY A 420 -16.48 -24.97 6.07
CA GLY A 420 -16.25 -24.02 4.98
C GLY A 420 -15.07 -23.07 5.23
N GLU A 421 -14.25 -23.32 6.25
CA GLU A 421 -13.10 -22.48 6.58
C GLU A 421 -11.85 -22.97 5.85
N VAL A 422 -10.98 -22.01 5.49
CA VAL A 422 -9.68 -22.27 4.85
C VAL A 422 -8.63 -22.65 5.89
N GLU A 423 -7.95 -23.76 5.66
CA GLU A 423 -6.81 -24.23 6.44
C GLU A 423 -5.58 -24.37 5.55
N LEU A 424 -4.42 -23.86 5.99
CA LEU A 424 -3.15 -24.05 5.28
C LEU A 424 -2.58 -25.43 5.59
N ILE A 425 -2.27 -26.22 4.57
CA ILE A 425 -1.85 -27.63 4.73
C ILE A 425 -0.36 -27.88 4.51
N ASN A 426 0.40 -26.91 4.06
CA ASN A 426 1.83 -27.10 3.76
C ASN A 426 2.64 -25.86 4.13
N ASN A 427 2.92 -25.70 5.44
CA ASN A 427 3.60 -24.52 5.99
C ASN A 427 4.99 -24.26 5.37
N ASP A 428 5.72 -25.30 4.93
CA ASP A 428 7.05 -25.11 4.34
C ASP A 428 6.97 -24.52 2.92
N LEU A 429 5.91 -24.83 2.16
CA LEU A 429 5.66 -24.19 0.88
C LEU A 429 5.30 -22.71 1.05
N TRP A 430 4.61 -22.37 2.14
CA TRP A 430 4.21 -21.01 2.45
C TRP A 430 5.38 -20.09 2.83
N LYS A 431 6.50 -20.65 3.26
CA LYS A 431 7.73 -19.88 3.59
C LYS A 431 8.53 -19.47 2.36
N LYS A 432 8.22 -20.05 1.17
CA LYS A 432 8.92 -19.70 -0.06
C LYS A 432 8.49 -18.30 -0.54
N SER A 433 9.45 -17.41 -0.75
CA SER A 433 9.22 -16.04 -1.21
C SER A 433 8.47 -15.97 -2.54
N ASP A 434 8.75 -16.90 -3.45
CA ASP A 434 8.19 -16.90 -4.81
C ASP A 434 6.68 -17.10 -4.82
N LEU A 435 6.16 -18.00 -3.95
CA LEU A 435 4.71 -18.16 -3.81
C LEU A 435 4.03 -16.83 -3.44
N GLN A 436 4.61 -16.09 -2.50
CA GLN A 436 4.05 -14.81 -2.05
C GLN A 436 3.97 -13.80 -3.19
N ALA A 437 5.02 -13.75 -4.00
CA ALA A 437 5.08 -12.87 -5.16
C ALA A 437 3.98 -13.25 -6.19
N TYR A 438 3.81 -14.52 -6.49
CA TYR A 438 2.74 -14.96 -7.40
C TYR A 438 1.35 -14.61 -6.85
N LEU A 439 1.05 -14.98 -5.59
CA LEU A 439 -0.25 -14.69 -4.99
C LEU A 439 -0.57 -13.19 -5.01
N TYR A 440 0.41 -12.34 -4.70
CA TYR A 440 0.24 -10.90 -4.71
C TYR A 440 0.01 -10.34 -6.11
N ASN A 441 0.71 -10.85 -7.10
CA ASN A 441 0.69 -10.30 -8.45
C ASN A 441 -0.58 -10.65 -9.25
N TYR A 442 -1.32 -11.70 -8.89
CA TYR A 442 -2.57 -12.10 -9.56
C TYR A 442 -3.85 -11.55 -8.91
N GLN A 443 -3.75 -10.70 -7.89
CA GLN A 443 -4.91 -10.10 -7.24
C GLN A 443 -5.47 -8.93 -8.04
N PHE A 444 -5.98 -9.20 -9.22
CA PHE A 444 -6.53 -8.14 -10.09
C PHE A 444 -7.82 -7.53 -9.55
N THR A 445 -8.54 -8.26 -8.71
CA THR A 445 -9.80 -7.83 -8.09
C THR A 445 -9.77 -7.93 -6.55
N GLY A 446 -8.56 -8.04 -5.97
CA GLY A 446 -8.37 -8.17 -4.53
C GLY A 446 -8.57 -9.58 -3.98
N ARG A 447 -8.60 -9.71 -2.65
CA ARG A 447 -8.70 -10.99 -1.90
C ARG A 447 -10.00 -11.13 -1.10
N GLY A 448 -11.00 -10.28 -1.31
CA GLY A 448 -12.20 -10.26 -0.47
C GLY A 448 -11.90 -9.74 0.94
N ASP A 449 -12.18 -10.53 1.97
CA ASP A 449 -11.91 -10.17 3.36
C ASP A 449 -10.41 -10.30 3.68
N GLU A 450 -9.71 -9.17 3.58
CA GLU A 450 -8.27 -9.11 3.81
C GLU A 450 -7.89 -9.43 5.26
N SER A 451 -8.71 -9.05 6.25
CA SER A 451 -8.44 -9.35 7.65
C SER A 451 -8.46 -10.86 7.90
N LYS A 452 -9.44 -11.55 7.37
CA LYS A 452 -9.55 -13.01 7.42
C LYS A 452 -8.36 -13.71 6.75
N TYR A 453 -7.97 -13.22 5.56
CA TYR A 453 -6.78 -13.71 4.87
C TYR A 453 -5.51 -13.56 5.73
N LEU A 454 -5.30 -12.38 6.31
CA LEU A 454 -4.13 -12.10 7.14
C LEU A 454 -4.08 -12.95 8.41
N ILE A 455 -5.23 -13.20 9.06
CA ILE A 455 -5.35 -14.08 10.24
C ILE A 455 -4.96 -15.52 9.89
N ILE A 456 -5.42 -16.04 8.78
CA ILE A 456 -5.08 -17.39 8.31
C ILE A 456 -3.56 -17.49 8.05
N ARG A 457 -2.97 -16.43 7.52
CA ARG A 457 -1.53 -16.37 7.19
C ARG A 457 -0.63 -16.12 8.40
N ASN A 458 -1.12 -15.45 9.41
CA ASN A 458 -0.38 -15.06 10.59
C ASN A 458 -1.22 -15.37 11.84
N PRO A 459 -1.36 -16.64 12.22
CA PRO A 459 -2.25 -17.04 13.31
C PRO A 459 -1.84 -16.48 14.67
N MET A 460 -0.55 -16.22 14.92
CA MET A 460 -0.08 -15.57 16.17
C MET A 460 -0.47 -14.09 16.23
N SER A 461 -0.84 -13.49 15.12
CA SER A 461 -1.20 -12.07 15.00
C SER A 461 -2.72 -11.85 14.99
N ARG A 462 -3.52 -12.90 15.20
CA ARG A 462 -5.00 -12.83 15.14
C ARG A 462 -5.55 -11.65 15.92
N ASP A 463 -5.24 -11.59 17.21
CA ASP A 463 -5.78 -10.56 18.13
C ASP A 463 -5.45 -9.14 17.66
N VAL A 464 -4.23 -8.94 17.12
CA VAL A 464 -3.79 -7.64 16.60
C VAL A 464 -4.53 -7.26 15.33
N ILE A 465 -4.73 -8.22 14.42
CA ILE A 465 -5.45 -7.98 13.15
C ILE A 465 -6.92 -7.69 13.42
N GLU A 466 -7.58 -8.49 14.27
CA GLU A 466 -8.98 -8.28 14.68
C GLU A 466 -9.13 -6.93 15.37
N PHE A 467 -8.19 -6.58 16.27
CA PHE A 467 -8.18 -5.28 16.93
C PHE A 467 -8.06 -4.14 15.91
N ALA A 468 -7.10 -4.22 14.98
CA ALA A 468 -6.88 -3.20 13.94
C ALA A 468 -8.12 -3.00 13.06
N ALA A 469 -8.77 -4.10 12.66
CA ALA A 469 -9.97 -4.06 11.82
C ALA A 469 -11.19 -3.44 12.54
N ALA A 470 -11.25 -3.57 13.87
CA ALA A 470 -12.35 -3.08 14.68
C ALA A 470 -12.24 -1.59 15.07
N GLN A 471 -11.09 -0.94 14.86
CA GLN A 471 -10.90 0.44 15.32
C GLN A 471 -11.77 1.43 14.54
N PRO A 472 -12.50 2.33 15.23
CA PRO A 472 -13.22 3.41 14.57
C PRO A 472 -12.22 4.46 14.02
N ARG A 473 -12.37 4.82 12.74
CA ARG A 473 -11.46 5.74 12.05
C ARG A 473 -12.19 6.81 11.27
N ILE A 474 -11.48 7.91 11.00
CA ILE A 474 -11.97 8.99 10.15
C ILE A 474 -11.78 8.57 8.69
N LYS A 475 -12.88 8.37 7.98
CA LYS A 475 -12.86 8.01 6.57
C LYS A 475 -12.46 9.21 5.72
N CYS A 476 -11.26 9.17 5.15
CA CYS A 476 -10.72 10.21 4.29
C CYS A 476 -11.05 9.93 2.83
N LEU A 477 -11.41 10.97 2.09
CA LEU A 477 -12.07 10.89 0.78
C LEU A 477 -11.24 11.51 -0.35
N ASN A 478 -9.99 11.90 -0.08
CA ASN A 478 -9.12 12.55 -1.08
C ASN A 478 -9.02 11.76 -2.40
N GLY A 479 -9.02 10.42 -2.33
CA GLY A 479 -8.90 9.56 -3.49
C GLY A 479 -10.04 9.69 -4.50
N PHE A 480 -11.20 10.17 -4.08
CA PHE A 480 -12.34 10.41 -4.98
C PHE A 480 -12.29 11.76 -5.70
N VAL A 481 -11.44 12.69 -5.22
CA VAL A 481 -11.44 14.08 -5.69
C VAL A 481 -10.43 14.30 -6.80
N ASP A 482 -10.89 14.83 -7.93
CA ASP A 482 -10.04 15.25 -9.02
C ASP A 482 -9.34 16.57 -8.72
N PHE A 483 -8.13 16.73 -9.25
CA PHE A 483 -7.42 18.00 -9.13
C PHE A 483 -7.92 18.99 -10.19
N PRO A 484 -8.37 20.18 -9.78
CA PRO A 484 -8.75 21.24 -10.71
C PRO A 484 -7.61 21.65 -11.63
N GLU A 485 -7.95 22.19 -12.79
CA GLU A 485 -6.95 22.71 -13.74
C GLU A 485 -6.10 23.81 -13.07
N GLY A 486 -4.79 23.66 -13.18
CA GLY A 486 -3.82 24.61 -12.59
C GLY A 486 -3.55 24.43 -11.10
N PHE A 487 -4.22 23.51 -10.41
CA PHE A 487 -3.89 23.17 -9.02
C PHE A 487 -2.65 22.29 -8.94
N VAL A 488 -1.62 22.77 -8.21
CA VAL A 488 -0.38 22.02 -7.99
C VAL A 488 -0.43 21.37 -6.60
N ALA A 489 -0.86 20.12 -6.56
CA ALA A 489 -1.11 19.41 -5.31
C ALA A 489 0.15 19.26 -4.44
N SER A 490 1.34 19.04 -5.04
CA SER A 490 2.60 18.92 -4.32
C SER A 490 2.99 20.18 -3.55
N ASP A 491 2.77 21.37 -4.15
CA ASP A 491 3.12 22.63 -3.53
C ASP A 491 2.19 22.94 -2.35
N ALA A 492 0.89 22.71 -2.53
CA ALA A 492 -0.11 22.87 -1.46
C ALA A 492 0.14 21.89 -0.30
N ALA A 493 0.48 20.64 -0.61
CA ALA A 493 0.76 19.61 0.38
C ALA A 493 2.02 19.94 1.20
N THR A 494 3.12 20.29 0.52
CA THR A 494 4.39 20.64 1.17
C THR A 494 4.21 21.87 2.09
N PHE A 495 3.56 22.92 1.59
CA PHE A 495 3.31 24.12 2.39
C PHE A 495 2.44 23.81 3.61
N ALA A 496 1.36 23.03 3.44
CA ALA A 496 0.47 22.66 4.54
C ALA A 496 1.19 21.83 5.61
N GLU A 497 2.00 20.84 5.22
CA GLU A 497 2.77 20.01 6.15
C GLU A 497 3.80 20.82 6.93
N GLU A 498 4.59 21.64 6.25
CA GLU A 498 5.59 22.49 6.89
C GLU A 498 4.99 23.44 7.92
N GLU A 499 3.86 24.07 7.58
CA GLU A 499 3.19 25.01 8.48
C GLU A 499 2.55 24.30 9.68
N LEU A 500 1.89 23.16 9.47
CA LEU A 500 1.35 22.37 10.59
C LEU A 500 2.46 21.95 11.56
N ILE A 501 3.62 21.52 11.06
CA ILE A 501 4.79 21.21 11.88
C ILE A 501 5.24 22.44 12.67
N LYS A 502 5.29 23.63 12.06
CA LYS A 502 5.67 24.87 12.76
C LYS A 502 4.72 25.21 13.90
N PHE A 503 3.41 25.02 13.72
CA PHE A 503 2.43 25.22 14.79
C PHE A 503 2.59 24.19 15.91
N ILE A 504 2.70 22.91 15.60
CA ILE A 504 2.87 21.85 16.61
C ILE A 504 4.16 22.04 17.42
N TYR A 505 5.24 22.48 16.79
CA TYR A 505 6.51 22.75 17.46
C TYR A 505 6.64 24.18 18.03
N GLY A 506 5.55 24.98 18.03
CA GLY A 506 5.53 26.33 18.58
C GLY A 506 6.45 27.33 17.87
N ARG A 507 6.91 26.98 16.65
CA ARG A 507 7.75 27.87 15.81
C ARG A 507 6.92 28.94 15.09
N ARG A 508 5.61 28.76 15.04
CA ARG A 508 4.61 29.72 14.57
C ARG A 508 3.50 29.80 15.60
N PRO A 509 3.10 31.02 16.05
CA PRO A 509 2.04 31.18 17.06
C PRO A 509 0.68 30.76 16.49
N ILE A 510 -0.17 30.11 17.33
CA ILE A 510 -1.46 29.57 16.90
C ILE A 510 -2.43 30.66 16.43
N GLU A 511 -2.24 31.88 16.88
CA GLU A 511 -3.01 33.05 16.48
C GLU A 511 -2.86 33.36 14.97
N GLU A 512 -1.77 32.94 14.34
CA GLU A 512 -1.51 33.11 12.92
C GLU A 512 -2.11 31.97 12.06
N TYR A 513 -2.83 31.03 12.67
CA TYR A 513 -3.38 29.86 11.97
C TYR A 513 -4.34 30.26 10.83
N ASP A 514 -5.19 31.24 11.05
CA ASP A 514 -6.17 31.69 10.05
C ASP A 514 -5.48 32.36 8.83
N GLU A 515 -4.35 33.06 9.05
CA GLU A 515 -3.53 33.59 7.97
C GLU A 515 -2.86 32.48 7.14
N PHE A 516 -2.40 31.41 7.80
CA PHE A 516 -1.89 30.22 7.14
C PHE A 516 -2.95 29.61 6.22
N VAL A 517 -4.16 29.33 6.76
CA VAL A 517 -5.27 28.74 5.98
C VAL A 517 -5.65 29.63 4.80
N LYS A 518 -5.68 30.96 5.00
CA LYS A 518 -5.93 31.92 3.94
C LYS A 518 -4.86 31.84 2.85
N THR A 519 -3.59 31.81 3.22
CA THR A 519 -2.47 31.69 2.27
C THR A 519 -2.57 30.39 1.48
N LEU A 520 -2.83 29.24 2.14
CA LEU A 520 -3.00 27.96 1.47
C LEU A 520 -4.14 28.00 0.44
N LYS A 521 -5.28 28.59 0.80
CA LYS A 521 -6.45 28.70 -0.07
C LYS A 521 -6.23 29.63 -1.26
N GLU A 522 -5.63 30.80 -1.06
CA GLU A 522 -5.53 31.86 -2.07
C GLU A 522 -4.26 31.74 -2.93
N VAL A 523 -3.10 31.45 -2.31
CA VAL A 523 -1.81 31.42 -3.03
C VAL A 523 -1.56 30.05 -3.67
N TYR A 524 -1.90 28.97 -2.94
CA TYR A 524 -1.71 27.59 -3.42
C TYR A 524 -2.98 27.00 -4.06
N SER A 525 -4.00 27.83 -4.32
CA SER A 525 -5.25 27.44 -4.97
C SER A 525 -6.00 26.28 -4.27
N TYR A 526 -5.77 26.08 -2.97
CA TYR A 526 -6.40 25.00 -2.21
C TYR A 526 -7.92 25.15 -2.12
N GLN A 527 -8.45 26.39 -2.23
CA GLN A 527 -9.90 26.61 -2.28
C GLN A 527 -10.53 25.92 -3.50
N SER A 528 -9.89 25.99 -4.67
CA SER A 528 -10.42 25.31 -5.87
C SER A 528 -10.48 23.78 -5.71
N TYR A 529 -9.53 23.20 -4.98
CA TYR A 529 -9.56 21.78 -4.62
C TYR A 529 -10.70 21.44 -3.64
N LEU A 530 -10.95 22.31 -2.65
CA LEU A 530 -12.09 22.13 -1.73
C LEU A 530 -13.44 22.27 -2.45
N ASP A 531 -13.55 23.17 -3.43
CA ASP A 531 -14.76 23.35 -4.23
C ASP A 531 -15.02 22.10 -5.09
N ALA A 532 -13.99 21.58 -5.77
CA ALA A 532 -14.08 20.33 -6.53
C ALA A 532 -14.44 19.13 -5.63
N ALA A 533 -13.88 19.10 -4.40
CA ALA A 533 -14.23 18.07 -3.42
C ALA A 533 -15.71 18.17 -3.03
N GLY A 534 -16.22 19.38 -2.80
CA GLY A 534 -17.63 19.60 -2.49
C GLY A 534 -18.55 19.07 -3.58
N GLU A 535 -18.30 19.43 -4.84
CA GLU A 535 -19.08 18.98 -6.00
C GLU A 535 -19.04 17.45 -6.16
N THR A 536 -17.83 16.86 -6.09
CA THR A 536 -17.65 15.41 -6.23
C THR A 536 -18.37 14.65 -5.13
N LEU A 537 -18.12 15.00 -3.85
CA LEU A 537 -18.65 14.26 -2.72
C LEU A 537 -20.16 14.47 -2.54
N GLN A 538 -20.71 15.60 -2.98
CA GLN A 538 -22.15 15.80 -3.07
C GLN A 538 -22.77 14.89 -4.13
N SER A 539 -22.17 14.79 -5.32
CA SER A 539 -22.64 13.90 -6.40
C SER A 539 -22.62 12.42 -5.99
N MET A 540 -21.68 12.03 -5.14
CA MET A 540 -21.55 10.68 -4.58
C MET A 540 -22.44 10.45 -3.34
N GLY A 541 -23.12 11.48 -2.81
CA GLY A 541 -24.01 11.37 -1.66
C GLY A 541 -23.32 11.35 -0.29
N TYR A 542 -22.04 11.67 -0.21
CA TYR A 542 -21.32 11.78 1.08
C TYR A 542 -21.73 13.02 1.88
N ILE A 543 -22.08 14.10 1.20
CA ILE A 543 -22.59 15.35 1.77
C ILE A 543 -23.91 15.76 1.08
N LYS A 544 -24.69 16.63 1.76
CA LYS A 544 -26.00 17.10 1.25
C LYS A 544 -25.86 18.32 0.37
#